data_9dace5b9796b39a8555a08b3a11200c0
#
_entry.id   9dace5b9796b39a8555a08b3a11200c0
#
_cell.length_a   1.000
_cell.length_b   1.000
_cell.length_c   1.000
_cell.angle_alpha   90.00
_cell.angle_beta   90.00
_cell.angle_gamma   90.00
#
_symmetry.space_group_name_H-M   'P 1'
#
loop_
_entity.id
_entity.type
_entity.pdbx_description
1 polymer ?
#
loop_
_entity_poly.entity_id
_entity_poly.type
_entity_poly.pdbx_seq_one_letter_code
_entity_poly.pdbx_strand_id
1 'polypeptide(L)'
;MMKFGMFNSINGDRRYKAEDFAQYFATFIGNGIFVNPSDCLQILAAGSSMNIIVRPGKAWINGYYLINDEDYTLPITAGDVTLNRIDRVVIRLDHIQRKMSVEVKKGALSASPVAPALKRDADAYELALADIYVAKGALTLTQGAITDQRLNRALCGLMHGVVDQVDTTTIFNQYQSWFNNYSITKAGEFQTWQTNVTTALEQWIDAQEQDFEAWRQAEETLYYTWLSGRKNEFDIWFTTIKDILDTNAAGNLQLQIDEHKNARLPHYQTDPTTGKRYATGWVVEGGRLFFEYEEVK
;
A
#
# COMPACT_ATOMS: atom_id res chain seq x y z
N MET A 1 -8.95 55.00 33.19
CA MET A 1 -10.08 55.20 34.07
C MET A 1 -10.07 54.11 35.12
N MET A 2 -10.07 54.41 36.42
CA MET A 2 -10.18 53.40 37.47
C MET A 2 -11.60 52.82 37.52
N LYS A 3 -11.71 51.51 37.61
CA LYS A 3 -12.98 50.80 37.80
C LYS A 3 -12.98 50.16 39.19
N PHE A 4 -14.08 50.28 39.90
CA PHE A 4 -14.29 49.63 41.18
C PHE A 4 -15.75 49.18 41.27
N GLY A 5 -16.07 48.24 42.15
CA GLY A 5 -17.42 47.68 42.25
C GLY A 5 -17.66 46.90 43.51
N MET A 6 -18.81 46.22 43.58
CA MET A 6 -19.25 45.33 44.67
C MET A 6 -19.52 46.08 46.03
N PHE A 7 -19.81 47.33 45.96
CA PHE A 7 -20.27 48.09 47.14
C PHE A 7 -21.80 48.04 47.25
N ASN A 8 -22.34 48.03 48.49
CA ASN A 8 -23.78 48.08 48.69
C ASN A 8 -24.38 49.36 48.12
N SER A 9 -25.57 49.23 47.54
CA SER A 9 -26.35 50.38 47.11
C SER A 9 -26.96 51.08 48.30
N ILE A 10 -26.87 52.43 48.36
CA ILE A 10 -27.58 53.27 49.31
C ILE A 10 -28.61 54.10 48.56
N ASN A 11 -29.89 53.91 48.84
CA ASN A 11 -31.02 54.57 48.17
C ASN A 11 -31.04 54.38 46.65
N GLY A 12 -30.53 53.24 46.14
CA GLY A 12 -30.55 52.89 44.70
C GLY A 12 -29.46 53.59 43.87
N ASP A 13 -28.40 54.13 44.48
CA ASP A 13 -27.30 54.85 43.82
C ASP A 13 -26.40 53.96 42.99
N ARG A 14 -26.47 52.64 43.19
CA ARG A 14 -25.65 51.66 42.46
C ARG A 14 -26.50 50.56 41.84
N ARG A 15 -26.19 50.24 40.57
CA ARG A 15 -26.77 49.13 39.87
C ARG A 15 -25.64 48.35 39.14
N TYR A 16 -25.56 47.05 39.40
CA TYR A 16 -24.57 46.18 38.77
C TYR A 16 -25.19 45.46 37.58
N LYS A 17 -24.47 45.48 36.48
CA LYS A 17 -24.82 44.77 35.25
C LYS A 17 -24.08 43.43 35.17
N ALA A 18 -24.48 42.54 34.25
CA ALA A 18 -23.79 41.28 33.99
C ALA A 18 -22.30 41.49 33.66
N GLU A 19 -21.96 42.59 32.99
CA GLU A 19 -20.58 42.99 32.67
C GLU A 19 -19.74 43.25 33.91
N ASP A 20 -20.33 43.83 34.98
CA ASP A 20 -19.63 44.11 36.23
C ASP A 20 -19.28 42.79 36.95
N PHE A 21 -20.18 41.83 36.95
CA PHE A 21 -19.92 40.47 37.44
C PHE A 21 -18.87 39.75 36.59
N ALA A 22 -18.95 39.81 35.26
CA ALA A 22 -17.96 39.23 34.39
C ALA A 22 -16.56 39.82 34.65
N GLN A 23 -16.46 41.15 34.77
CA GLN A 23 -15.21 41.82 35.10
C GLN A 23 -14.67 41.41 36.48
N TYR A 24 -15.54 41.25 37.48
CA TYR A 24 -15.16 40.79 38.82
C TYR A 24 -14.54 39.39 38.73
N PHE A 25 -15.17 38.43 38.06
CA PHE A 25 -14.63 37.11 37.89
C PHE A 25 -13.33 37.10 37.05
N ALA A 26 -13.21 37.95 36.03
CA ALA A 26 -12.01 38.06 35.20
C ALA A 26 -10.79 38.61 35.99
N THR A 27 -10.96 39.18 37.19
CA THR A 27 -9.82 39.60 38.01
C THR A 27 -9.05 38.44 38.64
N PHE A 28 -9.65 37.28 38.76
CA PHE A 28 -9.04 36.11 39.41
C PHE A 28 -9.16 34.80 38.60
N ILE A 29 -9.85 34.81 37.44
CA ILE A 29 -9.94 33.69 36.52
C ILE A 29 -9.42 34.13 35.15
N GLY A 30 -8.33 33.52 34.70
CA GLY A 30 -7.75 33.77 33.39
C GLY A 30 -8.49 33.07 32.26
N ASN A 31 -8.33 33.60 31.04
CA ASN A 31 -8.95 33.03 29.83
C ASN A 31 -8.35 31.67 29.48
N GLY A 32 -9.16 30.77 28.95
CA GLY A 32 -8.72 29.47 28.49
C GLY A 32 -9.84 28.43 28.49
N ILE A 33 -9.46 27.23 28.11
CA ILE A 33 -10.32 26.05 28.23
C ILE A 33 -10.09 25.35 29.57
N PHE A 34 -11.08 24.55 30.01
CA PHE A 34 -10.91 23.67 31.16
C PHE A 34 -10.02 22.48 30.80
N VAL A 35 -9.24 21.99 31.77
CA VAL A 35 -8.26 20.91 31.57
C VAL A 35 -8.83 19.51 31.75
N ASN A 36 -10.00 19.39 32.34
CA ASN A 36 -10.62 18.12 32.67
C ASN A 36 -12.06 18.06 32.13
N PRO A 37 -12.35 17.08 31.28
CA PRO A 37 -11.46 16.03 30.72
C PRO A 37 -10.40 16.58 29.73
N SER A 38 -9.37 15.81 29.45
CA SER A 38 -8.25 16.21 28.56
C SER A 38 -8.66 16.48 27.12
N ASP A 39 -9.78 15.89 26.68
CA ASP A 39 -10.40 16.09 25.35
C ASP A 39 -11.38 17.27 25.32
N CYS A 40 -11.46 18.06 26.39
CA CYS A 40 -12.29 19.27 26.51
C CYS A 40 -12.13 20.17 25.27
N LEU A 41 -13.23 20.38 24.52
CA LEU A 41 -13.29 21.15 23.27
C LEU A 41 -12.26 20.72 22.20
N GLN A 42 -11.84 19.47 22.21
CA GLN A 42 -10.94 18.93 21.19
C GLN A 42 -11.63 18.91 19.83
N ILE A 43 -10.87 19.22 18.79
CA ILE A 43 -11.34 19.18 17.41
C ILE A 43 -10.91 17.86 16.76
N LEU A 44 -11.88 17.10 16.28
CA LEU A 44 -11.68 15.85 15.58
C LEU A 44 -12.19 15.95 14.15
N ALA A 45 -11.55 15.22 13.23
CA ALA A 45 -12.07 15.02 11.88
C ALA A 45 -13.27 14.06 11.91
N ALA A 46 -14.37 14.40 11.26
CA ALA A 46 -15.58 13.57 11.21
C ALA A 46 -15.52 12.48 10.12
N GLY A 47 -14.38 11.77 10.02
CA GLY A 47 -14.20 10.66 9.08
C GLY A 47 -14.12 11.11 7.62
N SER A 48 -14.84 10.41 6.72
CA SER A 48 -14.76 10.62 5.26
C SER A 48 -15.55 11.85 4.76
N SER A 49 -15.49 12.97 5.48
CA SER A 49 -16.25 14.20 5.13
C SER A 49 -15.41 15.45 5.35
N MET A 50 -15.94 16.60 4.91
CA MET A 50 -15.39 17.93 5.21
C MET A 50 -16.00 18.53 6.48
N ASN A 51 -16.33 17.70 7.47
CA ASN A 51 -16.83 18.13 8.76
C ASN A 51 -15.80 17.88 9.86
N ILE A 52 -15.89 18.70 10.90
CA ILE A 52 -15.17 18.50 12.16
C ILE A 52 -16.16 18.33 13.29
N ILE A 53 -15.73 17.64 14.34
CA ILE A 53 -16.46 17.45 15.57
C ILE A 53 -15.75 18.22 16.68
N VAL A 54 -16.47 19.09 17.38
CA VAL A 54 -16.02 19.74 18.60
C VAL A 54 -16.51 18.91 19.78
N ARG A 55 -15.59 18.35 20.56
CA ARG A 55 -15.92 17.53 21.72
C ARG A 55 -16.57 18.35 22.84
N PRO A 56 -17.34 17.72 23.73
CA PRO A 56 -17.86 18.36 24.91
C PRO A 56 -16.75 19.06 25.72
N GLY A 57 -17.08 20.19 26.33
CA GLY A 57 -16.12 20.90 27.14
C GLY A 57 -16.58 22.29 27.56
N LYS A 58 -15.70 23.00 28.25
CA LYS A 58 -15.97 24.32 28.80
C LYS A 58 -14.85 25.27 28.51
N ALA A 59 -15.19 26.55 28.34
CA ALA A 59 -14.23 27.62 28.16
C ALA A 59 -14.63 28.85 28.97
N TRP A 60 -13.62 29.68 29.26
CA TRP A 60 -13.77 30.93 29.99
C TRP A 60 -13.06 32.04 29.23
N ILE A 61 -13.78 33.15 28.98
CA ILE A 61 -13.25 34.32 28.29
C ILE A 61 -13.77 35.58 28.97
N ASN A 62 -12.88 36.39 29.56
CA ASN A 62 -13.18 37.70 30.15
C ASN A 62 -14.39 37.69 31.11
N GLY A 63 -14.52 36.61 31.91
CA GLY A 63 -15.60 36.48 32.87
C GLY A 63 -16.89 35.87 32.33
N TYR A 64 -16.93 35.55 31.02
CA TYR A 64 -18.02 34.83 30.39
C TYR A 64 -17.64 33.37 30.18
N TYR A 65 -18.62 32.47 30.13
CA TYR A 65 -18.39 31.06 29.99
C TYR A 65 -19.13 30.47 28.79
N LEU A 66 -18.54 29.42 28.21
CA LEU A 66 -19.17 28.56 27.21
C LEU A 66 -19.18 27.13 27.75
N ILE A 67 -20.30 26.45 27.60
CA ILE A 67 -20.44 25.02 27.86
C ILE A 67 -20.95 24.36 26.57
N ASN A 68 -20.22 23.38 26.10
CA ASN A 68 -20.63 22.44 25.07
C ASN A 68 -20.79 21.08 25.76
N ASP A 69 -21.98 20.53 25.84
CA ASP A 69 -22.31 19.31 26.57
C ASP A 69 -22.41 18.08 25.68
N GLU A 70 -22.41 18.25 24.37
CA GLU A 70 -22.44 17.17 23.37
C GLU A 70 -21.47 17.41 22.22
N ASP A 71 -21.28 16.39 21.38
CA ASP A 71 -20.47 16.54 20.16
C ASP A 71 -21.14 17.52 19.20
N TYR A 72 -20.43 18.60 18.85
CA TYR A 72 -20.94 19.64 17.97
C TYR A 72 -20.23 19.59 16.62
N THR A 73 -20.98 19.33 15.55
CA THR A 73 -20.44 19.22 14.19
C THR A 73 -20.42 20.55 13.47
N LEU A 74 -19.27 20.91 12.89
CA LEU A 74 -19.11 22.10 12.07
C LEU A 74 -18.60 21.71 10.65
N PRO A 75 -19.18 22.32 9.60
CA PRO A 75 -18.71 22.09 8.24
C PRO A 75 -17.46 22.93 7.93
N ILE A 76 -16.53 22.34 7.22
CA ILE A 76 -15.39 23.01 6.59
C ILE A 76 -15.67 23.08 5.09
N THR A 77 -15.46 24.25 4.49
CA THR A 77 -15.59 24.37 3.03
C THR A 77 -14.58 23.45 2.33
N ALA A 78 -14.99 22.77 1.25
CA ALA A 78 -14.10 21.93 0.44
C ALA A 78 -12.84 22.69 -0.03
N GLY A 79 -11.78 21.95 -0.35
CA GLY A 79 -10.54 22.50 -0.86
C GLY A 79 -10.74 23.25 -2.17
N ASP A 80 -9.98 24.33 -2.36
CA ASP A 80 -9.90 24.99 -3.66
C ASP A 80 -9.15 24.10 -4.67
N VAL A 81 -9.44 24.27 -5.95
CA VAL A 81 -8.83 23.45 -7.01
C VAL A 81 -7.32 23.68 -7.15
N THR A 82 -6.84 24.88 -6.84
CA THR A 82 -5.48 25.33 -7.17
C THR A 82 -4.61 25.63 -5.96
N LEU A 83 -5.17 26.14 -4.87
CA LEU A 83 -4.43 26.66 -3.74
C LEU A 83 -4.87 26.01 -2.41
N ASN A 84 -3.94 25.96 -1.48
CA ASN A 84 -4.18 25.50 -0.11
C ASN A 84 -4.67 26.65 0.76
N ARG A 85 -5.24 26.32 1.93
CA ARG A 85 -5.55 27.30 2.98
C ARG A 85 -5.43 26.67 4.36
N ILE A 86 -5.37 27.50 5.40
CA ILE A 86 -5.48 27.06 6.79
C ILE A 86 -6.69 27.76 7.40
N ASP A 87 -7.70 26.97 7.75
CA ASP A 87 -8.87 27.46 8.50
C ASP A 87 -8.59 27.36 10.00
N ARG A 88 -9.13 28.26 10.80
CA ARG A 88 -8.95 28.27 12.25
C ARG A 88 -10.29 28.10 12.97
N VAL A 89 -10.36 27.13 13.85
CA VAL A 89 -11.52 26.95 14.75
C VAL A 89 -11.29 27.77 16.01
N VAL A 90 -12.25 28.63 16.31
CA VAL A 90 -12.16 29.54 17.44
C VAL A 90 -13.38 29.45 18.36
N ILE A 91 -13.16 29.69 19.66
CA ILE A 91 -14.22 30.10 20.54
C ILE A 91 -14.25 31.64 20.48
N ARG A 92 -15.41 32.17 20.15
CA ARG A 92 -15.63 33.64 20.06
C ARG A 92 -16.59 34.12 21.11
N LEU A 93 -16.15 35.04 21.95
CA LEU A 93 -17.00 35.91 22.74
C LEU A 93 -17.32 37.14 21.89
N ASP A 94 -18.58 37.34 21.54
CA ASP A 94 -19.05 38.46 20.74
C ASP A 94 -19.90 39.40 21.64
N HIS A 95 -19.32 40.56 21.97
CA HIS A 95 -19.98 41.55 22.83
C HIS A 95 -21.16 42.23 22.12
N ILE A 96 -21.11 42.38 20.80
CA ILE A 96 -22.18 43.04 20.03
C ILE A 96 -23.39 42.08 19.94
N GLN A 97 -23.16 40.81 19.61
CA GLN A 97 -24.20 39.78 19.51
C GLN A 97 -24.59 39.22 20.89
N ARG A 98 -23.79 39.51 21.91
CA ARG A 98 -23.97 39.03 23.29
C ARG A 98 -24.08 37.51 23.38
N LYS A 99 -23.17 36.83 22.71
CA LYS A 99 -23.12 35.38 22.70
C LYS A 99 -21.66 34.86 22.70
N MET A 100 -21.52 33.60 23.09
CA MET A 100 -20.33 32.82 22.81
C MET A 100 -20.66 31.69 21.85
N SER A 101 -19.76 31.39 20.91
CA SER A 101 -19.93 30.35 19.90
C SER A 101 -18.60 29.75 19.54
N VAL A 102 -18.64 28.51 19.02
CA VAL A 102 -17.50 27.90 18.30
C VAL A 102 -17.73 28.17 16.83
N GLU A 103 -16.74 28.75 16.17
CA GLU A 103 -16.81 29.17 14.77
C GLU A 103 -15.58 28.75 13.98
N VAL A 104 -15.76 28.60 12.67
CA VAL A 104 -14.64 28.34 11.73
C VAL A 104 -14.31 29.64 11.01
N LYS A 105 -13.11 30.15 11.22
CA LYS A 105 -12.54 31.25 10.43
C LYS A 105 -11.86 30.69 9.22
N LYS A 106 -12.44 30.93 8.04
CA LYS A 106 -11.86 30.51 6.76
C LYS A 106 -10.58 31.28 6.46
N GLY A 107 -9.51 30.57 6.15
CA GLY A 107 -8.23 31.15 5.79
C GLY A 107 -8.19 31.67 4.34
N ALA A 108 -7.18 32.48 4.06
CA ALA A 108 -6.89 32.92 2.69
C ALA A 108 -6.21 31.81 1.89
N LEU A 109 -6.57 31.74 0.61
CA LEU A 109 -5.95 30.82 -0.35
C LEU A 109 -4.52 31.29 -0.67
N SER A 110 -3.53 30.41 -0.55
CA SER A 110 -2.13 30.74 -0.79
C SER A 110 -1.29 29.49 -1.08
N ALA A 111 -0.17 29.67 -1.79
CA ALA A 111 0.87 28.65 -1.92
C ALA A 111 1.54 28.34 -0.55
N SER A 112 1.63 29.36 0.32
CA SER A 112 2.12 29.26 1.71
C SER A 112 1.04 29.81 2.65
N PRO A 113 0.00 29.03 2.96
CA PRO A 113 -1.14 29.52 3.72
C PRO A 113 -0.77 29.73 5.19
N VAL A 114 -1.39 30.76 5.78
CA VAL A 114 -1.29 31.07 7.22
C VAL A 114 -2.69 31.09 7.84
N ALA A 115 -2.76 30.69 9.11
CA ALA A 115 -4.01 30.72 9.85
C ALA A 115 -4.50 32.14 10.11
N PRO A 116 -5.82 32.40 10.06
CA PRO A 116 -6.38 33.71 10.33
C PRO A 116 -6.00 34.24 11.71
N ALA A 117 -5.72 35.54 11.81
CA ALA A 117 -5.44 36.18 13.06
C ALA A 117 -6.68 36.15 14.00
N LEU A 118 -6.45 36.04 15.30
CA LEU A 118 -7.49 36.11 16.32
C LEU A 118 -7.96 37.56 16.45
N LYS A 119 -9.27 37.75 16.61
CA LYS A 119 -9.86 39.04 16.98
C LYS A 119 -9.85 39.15 18.50
N ARG A 120 -9.18 40.20 19.03
CA ARG A 120 -9.06 40.49 20.46
C ARG A 120 -9.16 41.97 20.67
N ASP A 121 -10.37 42.47 20.55
CA ASP A 121 -10.69 43.92 20.70
C ASP A 121 -11.92 44.15 21.59
N ALA A 122 -12.47 45.36 21.55
CA ALA A 122 -13.65 45.72 22.35
C ALA A 122 -14.93 45.00 21.91
N ASP A 123 -15.01 44.59 20.61
CA ASP A 123 -16.21 43.97 20.05
C ASP A 123 -16.24 42.46 20.26
N ALA A 124 -15.05 41.79 20.19
CA ALA A 124 -14.97 40.37 20.32
C ALA A 124 -13.61 39.91 20.86
N TYR A 125 -13.61 38.75 21.53
CA TYR A 125 -12.41 38.06 21.97
C TYR A 125 -12.44 36.60 21.55
N GLU A 126 -11.33 36.15 20.92
CA GLU A 126 -11.22 34.80 20.36
C GLU A 126 -10.09 34.01 21.00
N LEU A 127 -10.37 32.69 21.21
CA LEU A 127 -9.37 31.66 21.54
C LEU A 127 -9.36 30.63 20.45
N ALA A 128 -8.17 30.23 19.97
CA ALA A 128 -8.03 29.20 18.93
C ALA A 128 -8.04 27.79 19.52
N LEU A 129 -8.95 26.95 19.08
CA LEU A 129 -8.98 25.53 19.43
C LEU A 129 -8.06 24.71 18.55
N ALA A 130 -8.12 24.93 17.23
CA ALA A 130 -7.30 24.20 16.25
C ALA A 130 -7.10 24.99 14.95
N ASP A 131 -6.03 24.68 14.24
CA ASP A 131 -5.78 25.09 12.87
C ASP A 131 -5.93 23.88 11.95
N ILE A 132 -6.66 24.05 10.82
CA ILE A 132 -7.00 22.99 9.88
C ILE A 132 -6.35 23.29 8.54
N TYR A 133 -5.41 22.46 8.12
CA TYR A 133 -4.82 22.54 6.80
C TYR A 133 -5.77 21.92 5.77
N VAL A 134 -6.29 22.74 4.87
CA VAL A 134 -7.16 22.31 3.77
C VAL A 134 -6.35 22.33 2.48
N ALA A 135 -5.95 21.16 2.04
CA ALA A 135 -5.19 20.98 0.80
C ALA A 135 -6.06 21.33 -0.41
N LYS A 136 -5.41 21.75 -1.50
CA LYS A 136 -6.08 21.91 -2.79
C LYS A 136 -6.79 20.62 -3.20
N GLY A 137 -8.02 20.74 -3.71
CA GLY A 137 -8.84 19.61 -4.15
C GLY A 137 -9.34 18.70 -3.02
N ALA A 138 -9.11 19.03 -1.74
CA ALA A 138 -9.56 18.20 -0.63
C ALA A 138 -11.08 18.14 -0.55
N LEU A 139 -11.63 16.93 -0.53
CA LEU A 139 -13.05 16.61 -0.34
C LEU A 139 -13.32 15.92 0.99
N THR A 140 -12.26 15.58 1.73
CA THR A 140 -12.32 14.96 3.05
C THR A 140 -11.20 15.52 3.93
N LEU A 141 -11.41 15.49 5.24
CA LEU A 141 -10.42 15.88 6.25
C LEU A 141 -9.89 14.65 6.97
N THR A 142 -8.59 14.63 7.21
CA THR A 142 -7.93 13.65 8.08
C THR A 142 -7.56 14.30 9.43
N GLN A 143 -7.43 13.51 10.50
CA GLN A 143 -6.97 14.01 11.78
C GLN A 143 -5.56 14.64 11.71
N GLY A 144 -4.70 14.13 10.83
CA GLY A 144 -3.36 14.70 10.62
C GLY A 144 -3.33 16.10 10.01
N ALA A 145 -4.44 16.57 9.43
CA ALA A 145 -4.58 17.94 8.91
C ALA A 145 -4.99 18.95 10.00
N ILE A 146 -5.29 18.49 11.22
CA ILE A 146 -5.76 19.31 12.34
C ILE A 146 -4.62 19.49 13.35
N THR A 147 -4.20 20.73 13.54
CA THR A 147 -3.21 21.10 14.56
C THR A 147 -3.93 21.65 15.78
N ASP A 148 -3.81 20.96 16.91
CA ASP A 148 -4.43 21.37 18.17
C ASP A 148 -3.71 22.61 18.73
N GLN A 149 -4.46 23.67 19.03
CA GLN A 149 -3.95 24.92 19.57
C GLN A 149 -4.38 25.18 21.04
N ARG A 150 -5.11 24.25 21.63
CA ARG A 150 -5.70 24.41 22.97
C ARG A 150 -4.65 24.68 24.07
N LEU A 151 -3.50 24.03 23.98
CA LEU A 151 -2.41 24.19 24.93
C LEU A 151 -1.48 25.38 24.62
N ASN A 152 -1.64 26.00 23.47
CA ASN A 152 -0.85 27.15 23.09
C ASN A 152 -1.34 28.41 23.83
N ARG A 153 -0.61 28.86 24.86
CA ARG A 153 -0.97 29.99 25.68
C ARG A 153 -1.19 31.30 24.89
N ALA A 154 -0.47 31.51 23.82
CA ALA A 154 -0.62 32.73 23.00
C ALA A 154 -1.95 32.73 22.21
N LEU A 155 -2.47 31.55 21.85
CA LEU A 155 -3.66 31.40 21.02
C LEU A 155 -4.91 31.00 21.80
N CYS A 156 -4.78 30.08 22.77
CA CYS A 156 -5.87 29.59 23.60
C CYS A 156 -5.45 29.58 25.08
N GLY A 157 -4.76 28.55 25.50
CA GLY A 157 -4.32 28.31 26.86
C GLY A 157 -5.36 27.62 27.73
N LEU A 158 -4.93 27.28 28.93
CA LEU A 158 -5.79 26.68 29.95
C LEU A 158 -6.33 27.72 30.89
N MET A 159 -7.58 27.57 31.32
CA MET A 159 -8.16 28.39 32.37
C MET A 159 -7.32 28.21 33.65
N HIS A 160 -6.98 29.34 34.27
CA HIS A 160 -6.18 29.36 35.49
C HIS A 160 -6.74 30.37 36.50
N GLY A 161 -6.47 30.16 37.78
CA GLY A 161 -6.83 31.07 38.85
C GLY A 161 -5.81 32.19 39.01
N VAL A 162 -5.74 32.76 40.25
CA VAL A 162 -4.83 33.88 40.64
C VAL A 162 -3.34 33.49 40.48
N VAL A 163 -3.05 32.20 40.57
CA VAL A 163 -1.70 31.69 40.26
C VAL A 163 -1.54 31.63 38.75
N ASP A 164 -0.47 32.19 38.25
CA ASP A 164 -0.16 32.15 36.82
C ASP A 164 -0.25 30.74 36.26
N GLN A 165 -0.80 30.63 35.06
CA GLN A 165 -0.86 29.37 34.33
C GLN A 165 0.56 28.79 34.19
N VAL A 166 0.72 27.53 34.47
CA VAL A 166 1.96 26.83 34.12
C VAL A 166 2.21 27.02 32.63
N ASP A 167 3.38 27.52 32.28
CA ASP A 167 3.75 27.69 30.87
C ASP A 167 3.94 26.32 30.19
N THR A 168 2.90 25.89 29.52
CA THR A 168 2.91 24.61 28.77
C THR A 168 3.50 24.76 27.35
N THR A 169 3.86 26.00 26.95
CA THR A 169 4.37 26.29 25.60
C THR A 169 5.64 25.53 25.31
N THR A 170 6.55 25.44 26.28
CA THR A 170 7.79 24.68 26.12
C THR A 170 7.53 23.21 25.93
N ILE A 171 6.64 22.60 26.72
CA ILE A 171 6.26 21.18 26.60
C ILE A 171 5.56 20.94 25.26
N PHE A 172 4.65 21.81 24.86
CA PHE A 172 3.96 21.74 23.58
C PHE A 172 4.94 21.80 22.40
N ASN A 173 5.86 22.77 22.42
CA ASN A 173 6.87 22.93 21.37
C ASN A 173 7.83 21.74 21.31
N GLN A 174 8.20 21.18 22.47
CA GLN A 174 9.02 19.96 22.53
C GLN A 174 8.27 18.77 21.91
N TYR A 175 6.99 18.58 22.28
CA TYR A 175 6.16 17.54 21.70
C TYR A 175 5.99 17.71 20.19
N GLN A 176 5.69 18.93 19.74
CA GLN A 176 5.56 19.25 18.32
C GLN A 176 6.85 18.94 17.54
N SER A 177 7.99 19.34 18.11
CA SER A 177 9.31 19.08 17.51
C SER A 177 9.62 17.58 17.50
N TRP A 178 9.33 16.88 18.58
CA TRP A 178 9.48 15.42 18.65
C TRP A 178 8.58 14.72 17.63
N PHE A 179 7.29 15.10 17.55
CA PHE A 179 6.34 14.50 16.61
C PHE A 179 6.75 14.73 15.16
N ASN A 180 7.17 15.95 14.83
CA ASN A 180 7.64 16.28 13.48
C ASN A 180 8.88 15.44 13.12
N ASN A 181 9.86 15.36 14.01
CA ASN A 181 11.07 14.56 13.81
C ASN A 181 10.74 13.07 13.69
N TYR A 182 9.87 12.55 14.54
CA TYR A 182 9.40 11.17 14.49
C TYR A 182 8.71 10.87 13.15
N SER A 183 7.81 11.75 12.72
CA SER A 183 7.08 11.60 11.44
C SER A 183 8.03 11.59 10.24
N ILE A 184 8.99 12.52 10.19
CA ILE A 184 10.01 12.58 9.13
C ILE A 184 10.87 11.32 9.13
N THR A 185 11.33 10.88 10.31
CA THR A 185 12.14 9.67 10.45
C THR A 185 11.37 8.45 9.96
N LYS A 186 10.11 8.29 10.38
CA LYS A 186 9.28 7.14 9.97
C LYS A 186 8.95 7.15 8.48
N ALA A 187 8.72 8.33 7.90
CA ALA A 187 8.55 8.47 6.46
C ALA A 187 9.82 8.05 5.70
N GLY A 188 11.01 8.45 6.18
CA GLY A 188 12.29 8.05 5.60
C GLY A 188 12.57 6.54 5.74
N GLU A 189 12.30 5.96 6.92
CA GLU A 189 12.41 4.51 7.14
C GLU A 189 11.48 3.73 6.21
N PHE A 190 10.23 4.18 6.05
CA PHE A 190 9.26 3.55 5.14
C PHE A 190 9.74 3.61 3.68
N GLN A 191 10.25 4.77 3.26
CA GLN A 191 10.77 4.93 1.90
C GLN A 191 12.00 4.04 1.65
N THR A 192 12.89 3.93 2.65
CA THR A 192 14.04 3.02 2.60
C THR A 192 13.58 1.56 2.51
N TRP A 193 12.62 1.16 3.35
CA TRP A 193 12.05 -0.18 3.30
C TRP A 193 11.42 -0.47 1.92
N GLN A 194 10.62 0.47 1.39
CA GLN A 194 10.01 0.33 0.07
C GLN A 194 11.07 0.14 -1.03
N THR A 195 12.11 0.96 -1.01
CA THR A 195 13.22 0.85 -1.98
C THR A 195 13.91 -0.51 -1.87
N ASN A 196 14.22 -0.96 -0.65
CA ASN A 196 14.88 -2.25 -0.43
C ASN A 196 14.02 -3.42 -0.93
N VAL A 197 12.71 -3.41 -0.64
CA VAL A 197 11.76 -4.44 -1.11
C VAL A 197 11.67 -4.45 -2.63
N THR A 198 11.56 -3.27 -3.26
CA THR A 198 11.50 -3.16 -4.72
C THR A 198 12.79 -3.69 -5.36
N THR A 199 13.96 -3.26 -4.85
CA THR A 199 15.26 -3.73 -5.36
C THR A 199 15.43 -5.24 -5.18
N ALA A 200 15.05 -5.78 -4.02
CA ALA A 200 15.13 -7.22 -3.78
C ALA A 200 14.20 -8.01 -4.71
N LEU A 201 13.01 -7.48 -5.00
CA LEU A 201 12.06 -8.09 -5.93
C LEU A 201 12.60 -8.06 -7.37
N GLU A 202 13.15 -6.93 -7.80
CA GLU A 202 13.79 -6.79 -9.12
C GLU A 202 14.94 -7.79 -9.28
N GLN A 203 15.84 -7.88 -8.28
CA GLN A 203 16.94 -8.85 -8.29
C GLN A 203 16.45 -10.29 -8.34
N TRP A 204 15.37 -10.60 -7.62
CA TRP A 204 14.78 -11.94 -7.66
C TRP A 204 14.19 -12.25 -9.04
N ILE A 205 13.47 -11.29 -9.67
CA ILE A 205 12.93 -11.43 -11.02
C ILE A 205 14.07 -11.66 -12.02
N ASP A 206 15.12 -10.83 -11.99
CA ASP A 206 16.27 -10.94 -12.87
C ASP A 206 16.96 -12.32 -12.73
N ALA A 207 17.10 -12.81 -11.50
CA ALA A 207 17.66 -14.14 -11.23
C ALA A 207 16.77 -15.26 -11.82
N GLN A 208 15.44 -15.16 -11.66
CA GLN A 208 14.50 -16.13 -12.23
C GLN A 208 14.53 -16.12 -13.78
N GLU A 209 14.64 -14.93 -14.38
CA GLU A 209 14.76 -14.80 -15.83
C GLU A 209 16.06 -15.43 -16.35
N GLN A 210 17.18 -15.22 -15.64
CA GLN A 210 18.47 -15.83 -15.98
C GLN A 210 18.43 -17.36 -15.85
N ASP A 211 17.87 -17.87 -14.75
CA ASP A 211 17.72 -19.31 -14.52
C ASP A 211 16.83 -19.95 -15.60
N PHE A 212 15.73 -19.29 -15.94
CA PHE A 212 14.83 -19.76 -17.01
C PHE A 212 15.54 -19.77 -18.37
N GLU A 213 16.27 -18.72 -18.70
CA GLU A 213 17.02 -18.64 -19.96
C GLU A 213 18.12 -19.70 -20.02
N ALA A 214 18.84 -19.93 -18.92
CA ALA A 214 19.84 -20.98 -18.82
C ALA A 214 19.23 -22.38 -19.01
N TRP A 215 18.08 -22.64 -18.36
CA TRP A 215 17.33 -23.87 -18.55
C TRP A 215 16.87 -24.03 -20.02
N ARG A 216 16.32 -22.99 -20.63
CA ARG A 216 15.87 -23.00 -22.03
C ARG A 216 17.02 -23.34 -22.98
N GLN A 217 18.18 -22.72 -22.78
CA GLN A 217 19.39 -22.99 -23.61
C GLN A 217 19.90 -24.43 -23.43
N ALA A 218 19.86 -24.93 -22.19
CA ALA A 218 20.25 -26.30 -21.91
C ALA A 218 19.31 -27.29 -22.62
N GLU A 219 18.01 -27.11 -22.54
CA GLU A 219 17.00 -27.93 -23.21
C GLU A 219 17.13 -27.85 -24.74
N GLU A 220 17.37 -26.66 -25.27
CA GLU A 220 17.60 -26.45 -26.69
C GLU A 220 18.84 -27.22 -27.15
N THR A 221 19.93 -27.18 -26.39
CA THR A 221 21.17 -27.91 -26.67
C THR A 221 20.92 -29.42 -26.64
N LEU A 222 20.21 -29.91 -25.65
CA LEU A 222 19.84 -31.33 -25.54
C LEU A 222 18.99 -31.76 -26.75
N TYR A 223 18.02 -30.96 -27.16
CA TYR A 223 17.16 -31.21 -28.31
C TYR A 223 17.98 -31.31 -29.60
N TYR A 224 18.85 -30.36 -29.90
CA TYR A 224 19.67 -30.39 -31.11
C TYR A 224 20.69 -31.52 -31.07
N THR A 225 21.23 -31.86 -29.91
CA THR A 225 22.11 -33.03 -29.76
C THR A 225 21.37 -34.31 -30.06
N TRP A 226 20.17 -34.50 -29.50
CA TRP A 226 19.31 -35.63 -29.78
C TRP A 226 18.92 -35.69 -31.29
N LEU A 227 18.51 -34.55 -31.87
CA LEU A 227 18.13 -34.44 -33.27
C LEU A 227 19.31 -34.80 -34.17
N SER A 228 20.50 -34.31 -33.88
CA SER A 228 21.74 -34.65 -34.62
C SER A 228 22.06 -36.14 -34.52
N GLY A 229 21.91 -36.73 -33.33
CA GLY A 229 22.06 -38.18 -33.12
C GLY A 229 21.08 -38.98 -33.98
N ARG A 230 19.80 -38.62 -33.96
CA ARG A 230 18.76 -39.29 -34.78
C ARG A 230 19.01 -39.14 -36.26
N LYS A 231 19.45 -37.96 -36.70
CA LYS A 231 19.81 -37.76 -38.11
C LYS A 231 20.98 -38.62 -38.52
N ASN A 232 22.02 -38.70 -37.68
CA ASN A 232 23.18 -39.55 -37.97
C ASN A 232 22.79 -41.03 -38.01
N GLU A 233 21.98 -41.50 -37.07
CA GLU A 233 21.47 -42.90 -37.10
C GLU A 233 20.63 -43.17 -38.37
N PHE A 234 19.80 -42.20 -38.76
CA PHE A 234 19.04 -42.31 -40.02
C PHE A 234 19.95 -42.35 -41.22
N ASP A 235 20.95 -41.49 -41.28
CA ASP A 235 21.90 -41.43 -42.40
C ASP A 235 22.71 -42.77 -42.52
N ILE A 236 23.14 -43.32 -41.38
CA ILE A 236 23.80 -44.62 -41.32
C ILE A 236 22.85 -45.72 -41.79
N TRP A 237 21.63 -45.76 -41.25
CA TRP A 237 20.61 -46.74 -41.66
C TRP A 237 20.29 -46.63 -43.15
N PHE A 238 20.07 -45.39 -43.64
CA PHE A 238 19.76 -45.12 -45.03
C PHE A 238 20.93 -45.56 -45.97
N THR A 239 22.17 -45.26 -45.56
CA THR A 239 23.35 -45.70 -46.29
C THR A 239 23.43 -47.27 -46.37
N THR A 240 23.20 -47.90 -45.18
CA THR A 240 23.18 -49.41 -45.16
C THR A 240 22.12 -50.00 -46.06
N ILE A 241 20.90 -49.41 -46.05
CA ILE A 241 19.82 -49.90 -46.96
C ILE A 241 20.19 -49.62 -48.40
N LYS A 242 20.79 -48.45 -48.68
CA LYS A 242 21.25 -48.14 -50.05
C LYS A 242 22.31 -49.09 -50.51
N ASP A 243 23.28 -49.46 -49.69
CA ASP A 243 24.34 -50.39 -50.01
C ASP A 243 23.78 -51.84 -50.26
N ILE A 244 22.78 -52.22 -49.49
CA ILE A 244 22.07 -53.52 -49.71
C ILE A 244 21.29 -53.51 -51.05
N LEU A 245 20.70 -52.34 -51.41
CA LEU A 245 19.88 -52.13 -52.59
C LEU A 245 20.69 -51.72 -53.86
N ASP A 246 22.00 -51.51 -53.71
CA ASP A 246 22.84 -51.14 -54.84
C ASP A 246 22.75 -52.16 -55.95
N THR A 247 23.21 -51.84 -57.17
CA THR A 247 23.06 -52.55 -58.42
C THR A 247 23.42 -54.02 -58.31
N ASN A 248 24.27 -54.43 -57.37
CA ASN A 248 24.58 -55.82 -57.07
C ASN A 248 23.56 -56.57 -56.19
N ALA A 249 22.78 -55.82 -55.40
CA ALA A 249 21.82 -56.44 -54.46
C ALA A 249 20.66 -57.12 -55.19
N ALA A 250 20.14 -56.50 -56.25
CA ALA A 250 19.14 -57.13 -57.11
C ALA A 250 19.68 -58.35 -57.80
N GLY A 251 20.92 -58.30 -58.28
CA GLY A 251 21.63 -59.44 -58.86
C GLY A 251 21.89 -60.55 -57.85
N ASN A 252 22.34 -60.20 -56.65
CA ASN A 252 22.57 -61.15 -55.56
C ASN A 252 21.26 -61.78 -55.08
N LEU A 253 20.18 -61.01 -54.98
CA LEU A 253 18.83 -61.51 -54.65
C LEU A 253 18.34 -62.46 -55.78
N GLN A 254 18.55 -62.10 -57.03
CA GLN A 254 18.21 -62.96 -58.16
C GLN A 254 19.02 -64.24 -58.11
N LEU A 255 20.35 -64.20 -57.88
CA LEU A 255 21.19 -65.37 -57.68
C LEU A 255 20.72 -66.28 -56.58
N GLN A 256 20.39 -65.70 -55.41
CA GLN A 256 19.84 -66.42 -54.24
C GLN A 256 18.49 -67.08 -54.57
N ILE A 257 17.62 -66.36 -55.29
CA ILE A 257 16.35 -66.88 -55.75
C ILE A 257 16.58 -68.07 -56.74
N ASP A 258 17.51 -67.90 -57.67
CA ASP A 258 17.82 -68.92 -58.66
C ASP A 258 18.52 -70.12 -57.99
N GLU A 259 19.44 -69.91 -57.06
CA GLU A 259 20.02 -70.98 -56.26
C GLU A 259 18.96 -71.74 -55.46
N HIS A 260 18.03 -70.96 -54.80
CA HIS A 260 16.92 -71.57 -54.07
C HIS A 260 15.98 -72.35 -54.95
N LYS A 261 15.65 -71.84 -56.15
CA LYS A 261 14.82 -72.52 -57.13
C LYS A 261 15.47 -73.83 -57.70
N ASN A 262 16.79 -73.77 -57.85
CA ASN A 262 17.55 -74.87 -58.44
C ASN A 262 18.08 -75.89 -57.43
N ALA A 263 18.02 -75.49 -56.13
CA ALA A 263 18.40 -76.41 -55.07
C ALA A 263 17.39 -77.55 -54.93
N ARG A 264 17.87 -78.76 -54.91
CA ARG A 264 17.04 -79.96 -54.72
C ARG A 264 16.36 -79.92 -53.36
N LEU A 265 17.07 -79.40 -52.31
CA LEU A 265 16.59 -79.28 -50.93
C LEU A 265 16.81 -77.84 -50.44
N PRO A 266 15.94 -76.84 -50.82
CA PRO A 266 16.21 -75.40 -50.58
C PRO A 266 15.93 -74.95 -49.17
N HIS A 267 15.31 -75.77 -48.37
CA HIS A 267 14.93 -75.38 -47.00
C HIS A 267 15.80 -76.11 -45.98
N TYR A 268 16.08 -75.37 -44.83
CA TYR A 268 16.84 -75.99 -43.77
C TYR A 268 15.96 -76.00 -42.47
N GLN A 269 16.02 -77.15 -41.81
CA GLN A 269 15.36 -77.37 -40.55
C GLN A 269 16.37 -77.97 -39.57
N THR A 270 16.26 -77.50 -38.26
CA THR A 270 17.09 -78.10 -37.21
C THR A 270 16.17 -78.98 -36.36
N ASP A 271 16.56 -80.20 -36.15
CA ASP A 271 15.89 -81.08 -35.19
C ASP A 271 16.14 -80.53 -33.75
N PRO A 272 15.06 -80.15 -33.06
CA PRO A 272 15.18 -79.60 -31.73
C PRO A 272 15.69 -80.58 -30.67
N THR A 273 15.60 -81.85 -30.97
CA THR A 273 16.02 -82.96 -30.05
C THR A 273 17.50 -83.26 -30.17
N THR A 274 17.97 -83.35 -31.40
CA THR A 274 19.36 -83.77 -31.67
C THR A 274 20.30 -82.61 -32.00
N GLY A 275 19.75 -81.44 -32.27
CA GLY A 275 20.49 -80.25 -32.74
C GLY A 275 21.05 -80.39 -34.17
N LYS A 276 20.77 -81.48 -34.87
CA LYS A 276 21.24 -81.71 -36.22
C LYS A 276 20.43 -80.85 -37.18
N ARG A 277 21.13 -80.33 -38.20
CA ARG A 277 20.53 -79.52 -39.28
C ARG A 277 20.34 -80.40 -40.55
N TYR A 278 19.14 -80.29 -41.10
CA TYR A 278 18.77 -81.01 -42.28
C TYR A 278 18.40 -80.04 -43.41
N ALA A 279 18.87 -80.31 -44.63
CA ALA A 279 18.35 -79.70 -45.85
C ALA A 279 17.10 -80.47 -46.23
N THR A 280 16.03 -79.78 -46.58
CA THR A 280 14.70 -80.40 -46.84
C THR A 280 14.09 -79.82 -48.13
N GLY A 281 13.34 -80.61 -48.81
CA GLY A 281 12.62 -80.19 -50.02
C GLY A 281 11.66 -81.20 -50.57
N TRP A 282 10.86 -80.77 -51.53
CA TRP A 282 9.97 -81.61 -52.25
C TRP A 282 10.65 -81.96 -53.65
N VAL A 283 10.78 -83.24 -53.94
CA VAL A 283 11.42 -83.74 -55.18
C VAL A 283 10.44 -84.55 -55.94
N VAL A 284 10.45 -84.41 -57.26
CA VAL A 284 9.62 -85.25 -58.16
C VAL A 284 10.54 -86.24 -58.87
N GLU A 285 10.31 -87.54 -58.62
CA GLU A 285 11.01 -88.64 -59.32
C GLU A 285 10.00 -89.62 -59.81
N GLY A 286 10.18 -90.07 -61.05
CA GLY A 286 9.27 -91.02 -61.66
C GLY A 286 7.81 -90.63 -61.73
N GLY A 287 7.53 -89.30 -61.78
CA GLY A 287 6.18 -88.70 -61.79
C GLY A 287 5.48 -88.67 -60.42
N ARG A 288 6.20 -88.93 -59.37
CA ARG A 288 5.70 -88.90 -58.00
C ARG A 288 6.41 -87.82 -57.17
N LEU A 289 5.70 -87.21 -56.24
CA LEU A 289 6.23 -86.18 -55.36
C LEU A 289 6.69 -86.81 -54.04
N PHE A 290 7.93 -86.57 -53.66
CA PHE A 290 8.55 -87.03 -52.42
C PHE A 290 9.06 -85.86 -51.61
N PHE A 291 8.97 -85.98 -50.30
CA PHE A 291 9.68 -85.09 -49.37
C PHE A 291 11.02 -85.74 -49.04
N GLU A 292 12.09 -85.08 -49.40
CA GLU A 292 13.45 -85.53 -49.08
C GLU A 292 14.10 -84.65 -47.97
N TYR A 293 14.97 -85.25 -47.27
CA TYR A 293 15.85 -84.60 -46.35
C TYR A 293 17.24 -85.22 -46.33
N GLU A 294 18.24 -84.40 -46.11
CA GLU A 294 19.62 -84.79 -45.96
C GLU A 294 20.29 -84.11 -44.81
N GLU A 295 21.06 -84.79 -43.96
CA GLU A 295 21.79 -84.22 -42.86
C GLU A 295 22.92 -83.35 -43.41
N VAL A 296 22.91 -82.06 -43.05
CA VAL A 296 23.97 -81.13 -43.39
C VAL A 296 25.10 -81.31 -42.39
N LYS A 297 26.22 -81.77 -42.83
CA LYS A 297 27.40 -82.02 -42.03
C LYS A 297 28.15 -80.73 -41.68
#